data_549888d35481994216ed56b8ef19847e
#
_entry.id   549888d35481994216ed56b8ef19847e
#
_cell.length_a   1.000
_cell.length_b   1.000
_cell.length_c   1.000
_cell.angle_alpha   90.00
_cell.angle_beta   90.00
_cell.angle_gamma   90.00
#
_symmetry.space_group_name_H-M   'P 1'
#
loop_
_entity.id
_entity.type
_entity.pdbx_description
1 polymer ?
#
loop_
_entity_poly.entity_id
_entity_poly.type
_entity_poly.pdbx_seq_one_letter_code
_entity_poly.pdbx_strand_id
1 'polypeptide(L)'
;FGCYRLLPRGLLREPLAGLSRADTIILTRTDRVSRETRHEIHQACRRQTAPRELPWLETIHRPRELRAADGTIRPLTDLIGRSLFGFAGIGNPAPFQSLLEDQQADLVGFTSFADHHPYSADDVAMLSRQARAVGAELAVTTLKDLVKLPRDGLAGIPLVALVIGIEFTTNPAALEQQLAALQPGKSSP
;
A
#
# COMPACT_ATOMS: atom_id res chain seq x y z
N PHE A 1 -4.35 -15.30 -3.36
CA PHE A 1 -4.60 -15.98 -4.65
C PHE A 1 -6.09 -16.07 -5.03
N GLY A 2 -6.98 -15.34 -4.32
CA GLY A 2 -8.35 -15.08 -4.74
C GLY A 2 -9.17 -16.32 -5.07
N CYS A 3 -9.07 -17.38 -4.27
CA CYS A 3 -9.74 -18.66 -4.49
C CYS A 3 -9.38 -19.34 -5.82
N TYR A 4 -8.24 -19.00 -6.44
CA TYR A 4 -7.76 -19.52 -7.72
C TYR A 4 -8.75 -19.35 -8.89
N ARG A 5 -9.64 -18.36 -8.80
CA ARG A 5 -10.66 -18.08 -9.81
C ARG A 5 -10.52 -16.68 -10.37
N LEU A 6 -10.81 -16.56 -11.67
CA LEU A 6 -10.86 -15.28 -12.37
C LEU A 6 -12.05 -14.45 -11.91
N LEU A 7 -11.92 -13.13 -12.03
CA LEU A 7 -13.04 -12.19 -11.90
C LEU A 7 -14.19 -12.61 -12.84
N PRO A 8 -15.46 -12.50 -12.41
CA PRO A 8 -15.93 -12.01 -11.11
C PRO A 8 -16.02 -13.10 -10.03
N ARG A 9 -15.73 -14.37 -10.35
CA ARG A 9 -15.87 -15.51 -9.41
C ARG A 9 -14.75 -15.63 -8.38
N GLY A 10 -13.68 -14.88 -8.53
CA GLY A 10 -12.52 -14.78 -7.65
C GLY A 10 -11.77 -13.47 -7.89
N LEU A 11 -10.52 -13.39 -7.44
CA LEU A 11 -9.72 -12.16 -7.50
C LEU A 11 -8.61 -12.21 -8.56
N LEU A 12 -8.43 -13.32 -9.27
CA LEU A 12 -7.41 -13.38 -10.31
C LEU A 12 -7.81 -12.52 -11.51
N ARG A 13 -6.90 -11.67 -11.96
CA ARG A 13 -7.05 -10.87 -13.18
C ARG A 13 -6.71 -11.67 -14.42
N GLU A 14 -5.79 -12.64 -14.30
CA GLU A 14 -5.38 -13.55 -15.36
C GLU A 14 -5.36 -15.01 -14.86
N PRO A 15 -5.50 -16.01 -15.74
CA PRO A 15 -5.30 -17.40 -15.39
C PRO A 15 -3.88 -17.64 -14.88
N LEU A 16 -3.70 -18.58 -13.94
CA LEU A 16 -2.38 -18.96 -13.46
C LEU A 16 -1.43 -19.43 -14.58
N ALA A 17 -1.97 -19.99 -15.66
CA ALA A 17 -1.19 -20.33 -16.86
C ALA A 17 -0.45 -19.13 -17.47
N GLY A 18 -0.91 -17.89 -17.24
CA GLY A 18 -0.21 -16.68 -17.65
C GLY A 18 1.18 -16.54 -17.03
N LEU A 19 1.46 -17.21 -15.92
CA LEU A 19 2.79 -17.24 -15.29
C LEU A 19 3.87 -17.88 -16.16
N SER A 20 3.48 -18.67 -17.19
CA SER A 20 4.45 -19.22 -18.15
C SER A 20 5.27 -18.15 -18.88
N ARG A 21 4.78 -16.90 -18.94
CA ARG A 21 5.46 -15.76 -19.56
C ARG A 21 6.37 -14.98 -18.59
N ALA A 22 6.27 -15.28 -17.29
CA ALA A 22 7.01 -14.54 -16.29
C ALA A 22 8.50 -14.89 -16.32
N ASP A 23 9.34 -13.96 -15.93
CA ASP A 23 10.78 -14.14 -15.70
C ASP A 23 11.11 -14.05 -14.22
N THR A 24 10.26 -13.45 -13.41
CA THR A 24 10.35 -13.38 -11.95
C THR A 24 8.95 -13.39 -11.35
N ILE A 25 8.79 -14.01 -10.19
CA ILE A 25 7.53 -14.00 -9.42
C ILE A 25 7.77 -13.25 -8.12
N ILE A 26 6.92 -12.25 -7.86
CA ILE A 26 6.95 -11.46 -6.62
C ILE A 26 5.63 -11.66 -5.88
N LEU A 27 5.68 -12.31 -4.72
CA LEU A 27 4.54 -12.40 -3.80
C LEU A 27 4.57 -11.17 -2.89
N THR A 28 3.51 -10.36 -2.95
CA THR A 28 3.41 -9.15 -2.15
C THR A 28 2.54 -9.36 -0.91
N ARG A 29 2.72 -8.52 0.13
CA ARG A 29 1.96 -8.56 1.39
C ARG A 29 2.06 -9.91 2.08
N THR A 30 3.26 -10.46 2.15
CA THR A 30 3.52 -11.79 2.72
C THR A 30 3.34 -11.82 4.24
N ASP A 31 3.37 -10.66 4.89
CA ASP A 31 3.00 -10.44 6.29
C ASP A 31 1.51 -10.73 6.61
N ARG A 32 0.66 -10.78 5.58
CA ARG A 32 -0.80 -11.00 5.72
C ARG A 32 -1.23 -12.45 5.53
N VAL A 33 -0.28 -13.35 5.29
CA VAL A 33 -0.55 -14.78 5.04
C VAL A 33 0.41 -15.67 5.82
N SER A 34 -0.06 -16.84 6.22
CA SER A 34 0.78 -17.80 6.95
C SER A 34 1.92 -18.36 6.06
N ARG A 35 2.92 -18.95 6.69
CA ARG A 35 4.03 -19.59 5.98
C ARG A 35 3.53 -20.74 5.10
N GLU A 36 2.56 -21.50 5.56
CA GLU A 36 1.93 -22.62 4.86
C GLU A 36 1.26 -22.12 3.59
N THR A 37 0.43 -21.07 3.70
CA THR A 37 -0.24 -20.45 2.54
C THR A 37 0.78 -19.92 1.53
N ARG A 38 1.87 -19.28 1.97
CA ARG A 38 2.94 -18.82 1.07
C ARG A 38 3.58 -20.00 0.32
N HIS A 39 3.84 -21.09 1.04
CA HIS A 39 4.38 -22.31 0.43
C HIS A 39 3.43 -22.91 -0.62
N GLU A 40 2.14 -23.01 -0.33
CA GLU A 40 1.12 -23.49 -1.27
C GLU A 40 1.06 -22.64 -2.54
N ILE A 41 1.09 -21.31 -2.38
CA ILE A 41 1.12 -20.35 -3.50
C ILE A 41 2.39 -20.57 -4.34
N HIS A 42 3.54 -20.69 -3.70
CA HIS A 42 4.82 -20.94 -4.38
C HIS A 42 4.76 -22.24 -5.20
N GLN A 43 4.28 -23.35 -4.61
CA GLN A 43 4.12 -24.62 -5.30
C GLN A 43 3.13 -24.52 -6.48
N ALA A 44 2.03 -23.77 -6.32
CA ALA A 44 1.09 -23.55 -7.41
C ALA A 44 1.73 -22.78 -8.58
N CYS A 45 2.55 -21.78 -8.29
CA CYS A 45 3.29 -21.02 -9.30
C CYS A 45 4.33 -21.92 -10.02
N ARG A 46 5.10 -22.68 -9.26
CA ARG A 46 6.11 -23.62 -9.85
C ARG A 46 5.50 -24.62 -10.81
N ARG A 47 4.32 -25.15 -10.51
CA ARG A 47 3.60 -26.07 -11.44
C ARG A 47 3.24 -25.40 -12.77
N GLN A 48 3.01 -24.09 -12.79
CA GLN A 48 2.67 -23.36 -14.01
C GLN A 48 3.89 -22.93 -14.83
N THR A 49 5.05 -22.80 -14.19
CA THR A 49 6.28 -22.35 -14.85
C THR A 49 7.20 -23.49 -15.26
N ALA A 50 6.94 -24.72 -14.78
CA ALA A 50 7.76 -25.89 -15.08
C ALA A 50 7.94 -26.10 -16.61
N PRO A 51 9.15 -26.53 -17.06
CA PRO A 51 10.33 -26.90 -16.27
C PRO A 51 11.19 -25.70 -15.82
N ARG A 52 10.80 -24.44 -16.10
CA ARG A 52 11.58 -23.23 -15.73
C ARG A 52 11.51 -23.00 -14.21
N GLU A 53 12.66 -22.83 -13.59
CA GLU A 53 12.76 -22.33 -12.22
C GLU A 53 12.94 -20.81 -12.26
N LEU A 54 11.93 -20.08 -11.82
CA LEU A 54 11.96 -18.62 -11.78
C LEU A 54 12.38 -18.11 -10.41
N PRO A 55 13.09 -16.97 -10.34
CA PRO A 55 13.30 -16.28 -9.08
C PRO A 55 11.98 -16.02 -8.37
N TRP A 56 11.94 -16.39 -7.08
CA TRP A 56 10.81 -16.16 -6.18
C TRP A 56 11.20 -15.11 -5.15
N LEU A 57 10.45 -14.03 -5.12
CA LEU A 57 10.67 -12.94 -4.18
C LEU A 57 9.44 -12.72 -3.32
N GLU A 58 9.66 -12.35 -2.08
CA GLU A 58 8.62 -12.00 -1.14
C GLU A 58 8.79 -10.55 -0.69
N THR A 59 7.66 -9.84 -0.60
CA THR A 59 7.66 -8.45 -0.15
C THR A 59 6.53 -8.18 0.83
N ILE A 60 6.76 -7.16 1.66
CA ILE A 60 5.77 -6.60 2.57
C ILE A 60 5.55 -5.13 2.27
N HIS A 61 4.43 -4.60 2.72
CA HIS A 61 4.16 -3.17 2.68
C HIS A 61 4.53 -2.56 4.03
N ARG A 62 5.41 -1.54 4.00
CA ARG A 62 5.80 -0.81 5.22
C ARG A 62 5.58 0.68 5.09
N PRO A 63 5.08 1.34 6.14
CA PRO A 63 5.16 2.78 6.25
C PRO A 63 6.62 3.25 6.13
N ARG A 64 6.83 4.33 5.38
CA ARG A 64 8.17 4.91 5.12
C ARG A 64 8.32 6.29 5.71
N GLU A 65 7.36 7.14 5.44
CA GLU A 65 7.38 8.55 5.79
C GLU A 65 5.96 9.11 5.82
N LEU A 66 5.81 10.30 6.37
CA LEU A 66 4.61 11.11 6.23
C LEU A 66 4.88 12.19 5.19
N ARG A 67 3.87 12.52 4.40
CA ARG A 67 3.95 13.62 3.42
C ARG A 67 2.82 14.60 3.61
N ALA A 68 3.14 15.85 3.88
CA ALA A 68 2.17 16.92 3.95
C ALA A 68 1.74 17.39 2.55
N ALA A 69 0.63 18.12 2.46
CA ALA A 69 0.08 18.59 1.19
C ALA A 69 0.96 19.62 0.47
N ASP A 70 1.87 20.28 1.17
CA ASP A 70 2.90 21.17 0.62
C ASP A 70 4.13 20.42 0.08
N GLY A 71 4.15 19.08 0.22
CA GLY A 71 5.27 18.22 -0.17
C GLY A 71 6.30 17.98 0.94
N THR A 72 6.17 18.61 2.09
CA THR A 72 7.09 18.40 3.23
C THR A 72 7.06 16.94 3.67
N ILE A 73 8.26 16.36 3.80
CA ILE A 73 8.45 14.99 4.30
C ILE A 73 8.69 15.06 5.80
N ARG A 74 8.02 14.18 6.54
CA ARG A 74 8.15 14.04 7.99
C ARG A 74 8.40 12.59 8.38
N PRO A 75 9.12 12.35 9.47
CA PRO A 75 9.36 11.00 9.95
C PRO A 75 8.08 10.38 10.53
N LEU A 76 8.00 9.05 10.55
CA LEU A 76 6.89 8.32 11.16
C LEU A 76 6.78 8.58 12.68
N THR A 77 7.89 8.96 13.32
CA THR A 77 7.92 9.32 14.74
C THR A 77 7.00 10.49 15.09
N ASP A 78 6.60 11.30 14.10
CA ASP A 78 5.63 12.39 14.31
C ASP A 78 4.21 11.86 14.62
N LEU A 79 3.95 10.57 14.43
CA LEU A 79 2.69 9.93 14.82
C LEU A 79 2.67 9.51 16.30
N ILE A 80 3.84 9.28 16.91
CA ILE A 80 3.95 8.66 18.23
C ILE A 80 3.19 9.48 19.29
N GLY A 81 2.30 8.80 19.99
CA GLY A 81 1.52 9.39 21.09
C GLY A 81 0.43 10.37 20.66
N ARG A 82 0.18 10.55 19.37
CA ARG A 82 -0.86 11.46 18.86
C ARG A 82 -2.19 10.76 18.64
N SER A 83 -3.27 11.54 18.78
CA SER A 83 -4.62 11.14 18.40
C SER A 83 -4.81 11.36 16.90
N LEU A 84 -5.00 10.26 16.13
CA LEU A 84 -5.10 10.28 14.69
C LEU A 84 -6.55 10.10 14.22
N PHE A 85 -6.95 10.86 13.21
CA PHE A 85 -8.15 10.59 12.43
C PHE A 85 -7.75 10.10 11.03
N GLY A 86 -8.03 8.82 10.73
CA GLY A 86 -7.73 8.21 9.44
C GLY A 86 -8.88 8.35 8.45
N PHE A 87 -8.57 8.45 7.14
CA PHE A 87 -9.56 8.26 6.10
C PHE A 87 -8.93 7.83 4.78
N ALA A 88 -9.71 7.13 3.93
CA ALA A 88 -9.22 6.68 2.63
C ALA A 88 -10.35 6.47 1.61
N GLY A 89 -10.09 6.85 0.35
CA GLY A 89 -10.92 6.60 -0.83
C GLY A 89 -10.25 5.59 -1.77
N ILE A 90 -10.04 4.37 -1.26
CA ILE A 90 -9.41 3.25 -1.97
C ILE A 90 -10.28 2.00 -1.92
N GLY A 91 -10.13 1.09 -2.88
CA GLY A 91 -10.98 -0.10 -3.03
C GLY A 91 -10.95 -1.08 -1.84
N ASN A 92 -9.89 -1.07 -1.02
CA ASN A 92 -9.81 -1.85 0.22
C ASN A 92 -9.14 -1.01 1.32
N PRO A 93 -9.90 -0.28 2.14
CA PRO A 93 -9.37 0.60 3.19
C PRO A 93 -8.88 -0.15 4.44
N ALA A 94 -9.36 -1.36 4.72
CA ALA A 94 -9.03 -2.07 5.96
C ALA A 94 -7.52 -2.31 6.17
N PRO A 95 -6.71 -2.69 5.16
CA PRO A 95 -5.27 -2.78 5.34
C PRO A 95 -4.59 -1.45 5.66
N PHE A 96 -5.13 -0.33 5.17
CA PHE A 96 -4.60 1.00 5.50
C PHE A 96 -4.95 1.40 6.93
N GLN A 97 -6.17 1.13 7.37
CA GLN A 97 -6.58 1.32 8.75
C GLN A 97 -5.69 0.51 9.70
N SER A 98 -5.48 -0.79 9.44
CA SER A 98 -4.57 -1.61 10.24
C SER A 98 -3.14 -1.07 10.28
N LEU A 99 -2.62 -0.51 9.17
CA LEU A 99 -1.30 0.12 9.18
C LEU A 99 -1.24 1.36 10.08
N LEU A 100 -2.34 2.11 10.23
CA LEU A 100 -2.41 3.23 11.17
C LEU A 100 -2.49 2.75 12.63
N GLU A 101 -3.27 1.69 12.89
CA GLU A 101 -3.38 1.06 14.21
C GLU A 101 -2.04 0.47 14.69
N ASP A 102 -1.22 -0.02 13.76
CA ASP A 102 0.13 -0.55 14.05
C ASP A 102 1.16 0.55 14.37
N GLN A 103 0.83 1.84 14.17
CA GLN A 103 1.71 2.94 14.59
C GLN A 103 1.55 3.15 16.11
N GLN A 104 2.58 3.64 16.75
CA GLN A 104 2.53 4.01 18.18
C GLN A 104 1.71 5.29 18.40
N ALA A 105 0.46 5.30 17.93
CA ALA A 105 -0.47 6.42 17.91
C ALA A 105 -1.88 5.91 18.26
N ASP A 106 -2.77 6.79 18.68
CA ASP A 106 -4.15 6.46 18.98
C ASP A 106 -5.05 6.79 17.78
N LEU A 107 -5.55 5.77 17.07
CA LEU A 107 -6.49 5.95 15.98
C LEU A 107 -7.90 6.18 16.54
N VAL A 108 -8.25 7.44 16.82
CA VAL A 108 -9.51 7.84 17.45
C VAL A 108 -10.72 7.82 16.50
N GLY A 109 -10.51 7.69 15.20
CA GLY A 109 -11.58 7.57 14.22
C GLY A 109 -11.07 7.23 12.83
N PHE A 110 -11.95 6.60 12.02
CA PHE A 110 -11.65 6.26 10.63
C PHE A 110 -12.89 6.40 9.74
N THR A 111 -12.73 7.00 8.55
CA THR A 111 -13.80 7.13 7.54
C THR A 111 -13.33 6.57 6.20
N SER A 112 -14.13 5.66 5.62
CA SER A 112 -13.88 5.12 4.30
C SER A 112 -14.82 5.71 3.26
N PHE A 113 -14.28 5.98 2.07
CA PHE A 113 -15.01 6.40 0.88
C PHE A 113 -14.91 5.33 -0.22
N ALA A 114 -15.74 5.46 -1.23
CA ALA A 114 -15.63 4.64 -2.43
C ALA A 114 -14.24 4.81 -3.11
N ASP A 115 -13.81 3.80 -3.85
CA ASP A 115 -12.54 3.91 -4.59
C ASP A 115 -12.60 5.09 -5.58
N HIS A 116 -11.49 5.82 -5.67
CA HIS A 116 -11.34 7.02 -6.50
C HIS A 116 -12.26 8.20 -6.12
N HIS A 117 -12.77 8.25 -4.88
CA HIS A 117 -13.64 9.34 -4.42
C HIS A 117 -13.07 10.74 -4.75
N PRO A 118 -13.89 11.66 -5.32
CA PRO A 118 -13.44 12.98 -5.79
C PRO A 118 -13.60 14.05 -4.72
N TYR A 119 -13.41 13.83 -3.50
CA TYR A 119 -13.57 14.75 -2.34
C TYR A 119 -14.12 16.15 -2.66
N SER A 120 -15.39 16.36 -2.33
CA SER A 120 -16.05 17.67 -2.43
C SER A 120 -15.74 18.56 -1.23
N ALA A 121 -16.11 19.85 -1.30
CA ALA A 121 -16.00 20.75 -0.16
C ALA A 121 -16.83 20.28 1.04
N ASP A 122 -17.99 19.66 0.79
CA ASP A 122 -18.85 19.09 1.84
C ASP A 122 -18.20 17.89 2.52
N ASP A 123 -17.49 17.03 1.75
CA ASP A 123 -16.71 15.93 2.31
C ASP A 123 -15.58 16.43 3.22
N VAL A 124 -14.85 17.47 2.79
CA VAL A 124 -13.79 18.10 3.59
C VAL A 124 -14.37 18.70 4.86
N ALA A 125 -15.52 19.38 4.77
CA ALA A 125 -16.21 19.93 5.93
C ALA A 125 -16.70 18.83 6.88
N MET A 126 -17.22 17.72 6.35
CA MET A 126 -17.65 16.55 7.13
C MET A 126 -16.44 15.91 7.85
N LEU A 127 -15.35 15.62 7.13
CA LEU A 127 -14.11 15.07 7.73
C LEU A 127 -13.57 15.98 8.82
N SER A 128 -13.57 17.29 8.59
CA SER A 128 -13.12 18.28 9.59
C SER A 128 -13.96 18.23 10.88
N ARG A 129 -15.28 18.13 10.75
CA ARG A 129 -16.20 17.99 11.90
C ARG A 129 -15.96 16.68 12.65
N GLN A 130 -15.84 15.56 11.92
CA GLN A 130 -15.61 14.24 12.51
C GLN A 130 -14.28 14.21 13.28
N ALA A 131 -13.19 14.67 12.66
CA ALA A 131 -11.86 14.70 13.28
C ALA A 131 -11.85 15.55 14.56
N ARG A 132 -12.51 16.72 14.56
CA ARG A 132 -12.65 17.56 15.75
C ARG A 132 -13.50 16.89 16.84
N ALA A 133 -14.60 16.25 16.47
CA ALA A 133 -15.51 15.62 17.43
C ALA A 133 -14.83 14.50 18.23
N VAL A 134 -13.84 13.83 17.63
CA VAL A 134 -13.05 12.77 18.29
C VAL A 134 -11.73 13.28 18.90
N GLY A 135 -11.48 14.59 18.86
CA GLY A 135 -10.27 15.20 19.43
C GLY A 135 -8.98 14.85 18.69
N ALA A 136 -9.04 14.61 17.38
CA ALA A 136 -7.86 14.28 16.62
C ALA A 136 -6.88 15.46 16.49
N GLU A 137 -5.60 15.20 16.70
CA GLU A 137 -4.50 16.17 16.57
C GLU A 137 -3.92 16.16 15.16
N LEU A 138 -4.12 15.07 14.40
CA LEU A 138 -3.57 14.87 13.06
C LEU A 138 -4.55 14.04 12.22
N ALA A 139 -4.83 14.50 11.00
CA ALA A 139 -5.54 13.72 10.01
C ALA A 139 -4.54 12.98 9.10
N VAL A 140 -4.80 11.69 8.85
CA VAL A 140 -3.91 10.83 8.05
C VAL A 140 -4.70 10.15 6.95
N THR A 141 -4.19 10.26 5.73
CA THR A 141 -4.80 9.65 4.54
C THR A 141 -3.78 8.92 3.67
N THR A 142 -4.18 8.42 2.51
CA THR A 142 -3.25 7.86 1.51
C THR A 142 -2.65 8.95 0.64
N LEU A 143 -1.48 8.70 0.05
CA LEU A 143 -0.88 9.65 -0.90
C LEU A 143 -1.79 9.91 -2.12
N LYS A 144 -2.53 8.88 -2.57
CA LYS A 144 -3.50 8.96 -3.66
C LYS A 144 -4.66 9.92 -3.36
N ASP A 145 -5.07 9.99 -2.09
CA ASP A 145 -6.16 10.86 -1.66
C ASP A 145 -5.67 12.26 -1.32
N LEU A 146 -4.48 12.38 -0.70
CA LEU A 146 -3.90 13.67 -0.33
C LEU A 146 -3.84 14.67 -1.49
N VAL A 147 -3.50 14.21 -2.70
CA VAL A 147 -3.37 15.08 -3.89
C VAL A 147 -4.69 15.68 -4.38
N LYS A 148 -5.84 15.19 -3.86
CA LYS A 148 -7.17 15.67 -4.18
C LYS A 148 -7.74 16.61 -3.12
N LEU A 149 -7.00 16.86 -2.05
CA LEU A 149 -7.44 17.56 -0.86
C LEU A 149 -6.83 18.96 -0.75
N PRO A 150 -7.43 19.88 0.03
CA PRO A 150 -6.88 21.21 0.24
C PRO A 150 -5.51 21.16 0.92
N ARG A 151 -4.62 22.09 0.56
CA ARG A 151 -3.26 22.17 1.12
C ARG A 151 -3.21 22.62 2.57
N ASP A 152 -4.22 23.33 3.02
CA ASP A 152 -4.37 23.88 4.38
C ASP A 152 -4.94 22.88 5.40
N GLY A 153 -5.14 21.64 4.99
CA GLY A 153 -5.58 20.55 5.85
C GLY A 153 -7.10 20.52 6.06
N LEU A 154 -7.53 19.95 7.19
CA LEU A 154 -8.92 19.82 7.56
C LEU A 154 -9.33 20.91 8.57
N ALA A 155 -9.51 22.14 8.08
CA ALA A 155 -9.99 23.28 8.89
C ALA A 155 -9.19 23.48 10.19
N GLY A 156 -7.87 23.53 10.06
CA GLY A 156 -6.93 23.75 11.17
C GLY A 156 -6.37 22.47 11.82
N ILE A 157 -6.85 21.28 11.44
CA ILE A 157 -6.19 20.01 11.78
C ILE A 157 -5.17 19.73 10.68
N PRO A 158 -3.87 19.56 11.01
CA PRO A 158 -2.85 19.20 10.03
C PRO A 158 -3.22 17.89 9.29
N LEU A 159 -2.94 17.84 8.00
CA LEU A 159 -3.23 16.69 7.14
C LEU A 159 -1.95 16.15 6.52
N VAL A 160 -1.74 14.86 6.65
CA VAL A 160 -0.59 14.17 6.02
C VAL A 160 -1.05 12.87 5.34
N ALA A 161 -0.28 12.43 4.36
CA ALA A 161 -0.40 11.07 3.83
C ALA A 161 0.63 10.16 4.51
N LEU A 162 0.22 8.94 4.84
CA LEU A 162 1.13 7.84 5.16
C LEU A 162 1.65 7.25 3.85
N VAL A 163 2.93 7.45 3.56
CA VAL A 163 3.59 6.89 2.39
C VAL A 163 4.03 5.46 2.70
N ILE A 164 3.58 4.52 1.87
CA ILE A 164 3.86 3.10 2.01
C ILE A 164 4.85 2.69 0.94
N GLY A 165 5.93 2.05 1.33
CA GLY A 165 6.92 1.45 0.45
C GLY A 165 6.80 -0.07 0.41
N ILE A 166 7.42 -0.67 -0.60
CA ILE A 166 7.64 -2.11 -0.69
C ILE A 166 9.00 -2.42 -0.09
N GLU A 167 9.05 -3.45 0.74
CA GLU A 167 10.29 -3.99 1.32
C GLU A 167 10.41 -5.46 0.95
N PHE A 168 11.55 -5.85 0.39
CA PHE A 168 11.85 -7.25 0.12
C PHE A 168 12.23 -7.97 1.41
N THR A 169 11.58 -9.11 1.67
CA THR A 169 11.92 -10.01 2.78
C THR A 169 12.82 -11.14 2.35
N THR A 170 13.04 -11.27 1.03
CA THR A 170 13.99 -12.18 0.40
C THR A 170 15.02 -11.38 -0.39
N ASN A 171 16.18 -12.00 -0.71
CA ASN A 171 17.25 -11.33 -1.45
C ASN A 171 16.80 -10.94 -2.87
N PRO A 172 16.76 -9.65 -3.25
CA PRO A 172 16.31 -9.19 -4.56
C PRO A 172 17.37 -9.27 -5.67
N ALA A 173 18.58 -9.78 -5.40
CA ALA A 173 19.71 -9.72 -6.33
C ALA A 173 19.40 -10.27 -7.74
N ALA A 174 18.58 -11.33 -7.83
CA ALA A 174 18.20 -11.89 -9.14
C ALA A 174 17.34 -10.92 -9.95
N LEU A 175 16.40 -10.21 -9.29
CA LEU A 175 15.59 -9.18 -9.94
C LEU A 175 16.46 -7.98 -10.34
N GLU A 176 17.35 -7.53 -9.47
CA GLU A 176 18.26 -6.41 -9.75
C GLU A 176 19.13 -6.69 -10.97
N GLN A 177 19.67 -7.92 -11.08
CA GLN A 177 20.42 -8.35 -12.25
C GLN A 177 19.58 -8.35 -13.54
N GLN A 178 18.33 -8.85 -13.47
CA GLN A 178 17.42 -8.83 -14.62
C GLN A 178 17.10 -7.40 -15.06
N LEU A 179 16.81 -6.51 -14.10
CA LEU A 179 16.51 -5.10 -14.38
C LEU A 179 17.73 -4.36 -14.94
N ALA A 180 18.93 -4.64 -14.44
CA ALA A 180 20.17 -4.07 -14.95
C ALA A 180 20.42 -4.49 -16.42
N ALA A 181 20.11 -5.73 -16.78
CA ALA A 181 20.24 -6.23 -18.15
C ALA A 181 19.25 -5.58 -19.13
N LEU A 182 18.13 -5.03 -18.64
CA LEU A 182 17.12 -4.32 -19.47
C LEU A 182 17.46 -2.84 -19.67
N GLN A 183 18.40 -2.27 -18.91
CA GLN A 183 18.81 -0.89 -19.12
C GLN A 183 19.67 -0.84 -20.40
N PRO A 184 19.26 -0.05 -21.44
CA PRO A 184 20.13 0.15 -22.58
C PRO A 184 21.42 0.76 -22.07
N GLY A 185 22.55 0.15 -22.41
CA GLY A 185 23.86 0.57 -21.95
C GLY A 185 24.01 2.06 -22.07
N LYS A 186 24.37 2.75 -20.99
CA LYS A 186 24.93 4.08 -21.09
C LYS A 186 26.18 3.92 -21.92
N SER A 187 26.10 4.25 -23.22
CA SER A 187 27.27 4.46 -24.05
C SER A 187 28.08 5.52 -23.30
N SER A 188 29.20 5.10 -22.72
CA SER A 188 30.19 6.04 -22.22
C SER A 188 30.68 6.91 -23.38
N PRO A 189 30.86 8.23 -23.18
CA PRO A 189 31.33 9.16 -24.16
C PRO A 189 32.75 8.82 -24.61
#